data_7239f9a090edb47285d15fb0bcdb40e5
#
_entry.id   7239f9a090edb47285d15fb0bcdb40e5
#
_cell.length_a   1.000
_cell.length_b   1.000
_cell.length_c   1.000
_cell.angle_alpha   90.00
_cell.angle_beta   90.00
_cell.angle_gamma   90.00
#
_symmetry.space_group_name_H-M   'P 1'
#
loop_
_entity.id
_entity.type
_entity.pdbx_description
1 polymer ?
#
loop_
_entity_poly.entity_id
_entity_poly.type
_entity_poly.pdbx_seq_one_letter_code
_entity_poly.pdbx_strand_id
1 'polypeptide(L)'
;MGTKDGKGIKILAAIGLIITTIIWGSAFVVMKNSVDIISPTYLLALRFTIAAIALILVFWRKVMKINKSDLFCGGLLGVFLFVSYFFQTYGLKYTTASKNAFITTLYVILVPFLHWFFNHKKPKRNNIIAACIAVVGLALLSLEGDLSINLGDLLTLICGFFYAVHIVFIDRYTTDHDPVTMTVLQMVVAAALSWIIAPILEGPFDGRVIDNTMMIGLLYLGIFSTMIGFLLQNVGQKYLTPNTSSILLSFESVFGLIFSVIFLGDPLTVRLVAGCAFMFAAVILSEYRKKTAS
;
A
#
# COMPACT_ATOMS: atom_id res chain seq x y z
N MET A 1 24.47 26.94 5.81
CA MET A 1 23.89 26.02 6.82
C MET A 1 22.85 25.03 6.25
N GLY A 2 22.64 24.98 4.92
CA GLY A 2 21.49 24.28 4.29
C GLY A 2 21.67 22.82 3.81
N THR A 3 22.83 22.19 3.88
CA THR A 3 23.07 20.88 3.20
C THR A 3 23.13 19.67 4.13
N LYS A 4 23.42 19.82 5.40
CA LYS A 4 23.44 18.70 6.37
C LYS A 4 22.03 18.33 6.85
N ASP A 5 21.16 19.31 7.11
CA ASP A 5 19.80 19.09 7.60
C ASP A 5 18.92 18.39 6.55
N GLY A 6 19.05 18.72 5.28
CA GLY A 6 18.27 18.08 4.21
C GLY A 6 18.64 16.59 3.98
N LYS A 7 19.88 16.18 4.26
CA LYS A 7 20.29 14.77 4.16
C LYS A 7 19.77 13.96 5.34
N GLY A 8 19.81 14.53 6.54
CA GLY A 8 19.26 13.90 7.76
C GLY A 8 17.76 13.62 7.65
N ILE A 9 16.98 14.58 7.19
CA ILE A 9 15.52 14.44 6.99
C ILE A 9 15.21 13.32 5.97
N LYS A 10 15.94 13.24 4.86
CA LYS A 10 15.76 12.18 3.86
C LYS A 10 16.07 10.80 4.42
N ILE A 11 17.08 10.67 5.27
CA ILE A 11 17.40 9.40 5.94
C ILE A 11 16.27 9.02 6.90
N LEU A 12 15.77 9.94 7.71
CA LEU A 12 14.65 9.69 8.62
C LEU A 12 13.38 9.31 7.85
N ALA A 13 13.11 9.97 6.73
CA ALA A 13 12.00 9.63 5.85
C ALA A 13 12.14 8.20 5.28
N ALA A 14 13.33 7.82 4.84
CA ALA A 14 13.59 6.46 4.35
C ALA A 14 13.43 5.41 5.45
N ILE A 15 13.93 5.67 6.67
CA ILE A 15 13.73 4.80 7.83
C ILE A 15 12.24 4.65 8.14
N GLY A 16 11.47 5.76 8.12
CA GLY A 16 10.03 5.72 8.33
C GLY A 16 9.32 4.83 7.32
N LEU A 17 9.69 4.89 6.02
CA LEU A 17 9.13 4.03 4.98
C LEU A 17 9.51 2.55 5.19
N ILE A 18 10.73 2.24 5.63
CA ILE A 18 11.12 0.86 5.95
C ILE A 18 10.33 0.33 7.16
N ILE A 19 10.12 1.14 8.19
CA ILE A 19 9.26 0.75 9.32
C ILE A 19 7.84 0.46 8.82
N THR A 20 7.31 1.29 7.94
CA THR A 20 6.00 1.06 7.30
C THR A 20 5.94 -0.29 6.61
N THR A 21 6.98 -0.70 5.88
CA THR A 21 6.99 -1.98 5.15
C THR A 21 7.02 -3.20 6.08
N ILE A 22 7.69 -3.11 7.22
CA ILE A 22 7.66 -4.17 8.25
C ILE A 22 6.24 -4.31 8.80
N ILE A 23 5.61 -3.18 9.14
CA ILE A 23 4.24 -3.15 9.66
C ILE A 23 3.26 -3.70 8.62
N TRP A 24 3.36 -3.26 7.37
CA TRP A 24 2.46 -3.72 6.31
C TRP A 24 2.67 -5.18 5.94
N GLY A 25 3.93 -5.62 5.88
CA GLY A 25 4.23 -7.03 5.65
C GLY A 25 3.58 -7.96 6.68
N SER A 26 3.67 -7.61 7.97
CA SER A 26 2.99 -8.38 9.03
C SER A 26 1.46 -8.21 9.01
N ALA A 27 0.95 -7.06 8.51
CA ALA A 27 -0.49 -6.83 8.40
C ALA A 27 -1.18 -7.78 7.41
N PHE A 28 -0.48 -8.28 6.37
CA PHE A 28 -1.04 -9.31 5.46
C PHE A 28 -1.46 -10.57 6.20
N VAL A 29 -0.68 -11.01 7.19
CA VAL A 29 -1.02 -12.15 8.03
C VAL A 29 -2.29 -11.88 8.85
N VAL A 30 -2.35 -10.74 9.53
CA VAL A 30 -3.52 -10.36 10.33
C VAL A 30 -4.76 -10.21 9.44
N MET A 31 -4.61 -9.57 8.28
CA MET A 31 -5.70 -9.43 7.30
C MET A 31 -6.18 -10.78 6.78
N LYS A 32 -5.27 -11.72 6.45
CA LYS A 32 -5.63 -13.04 5.94
C LYS A 32 -6.49 -13.80 6.96
N ASN A 33 -6.08 -13.79 8.23
CA ASN A 33 -6.85 -14.40 9.31
C ASN A 33 -8.21 -13.70 9.55
N SER A 34 -8.29 -12.39 9.25
CA SER A 34 -9.49 -11.59 9.52
C SER A 34 -10.55 -11.69 8.41
N VAL A 35 -10.16 -11.82 7.14
CA VAL A 35 -11.11 -11.85 6.00
C VAL A 35 -11.95 -13.12 5.94
N ASP A 36 -11.57 -14.16 6.67
CA ASP A 36 -12.34 -15.40 6.80
C ASP A 36 -13.46 -15.28 7.88
N ILE A 37 -13.36 -14.26 8.76
CA ILE A 37 -14.27 -14.03 9.89
C ILE A 37 -15.16 -12.80 9.64
N ILE A 38 -14.55 -11.69 9.22
CA ILE A 38 -15.25 -10.44 8.88
C ILE A 38 -15.16 -10.24 7.36
N SER A 39 -16.30 -9.96 6.75
CA SER A 39 -16.30 -9.69 5.31
C SER A 39 -15.42 -8.50 4.93
N PRO A 40 -14.80 -8.53 3.74
CA PRO A 40 -13.70 -7.62 3.35
C PRO A 40 -14.02 -6.14 3.54
N THR A 41 -15.21 -5.69 3.14
CA THR A 41 -15.53 -4.26 3.19
C THR A 41 -15.83 -3.78 4.62
N TYR A 42 -16.41 -4.63 5.48
CA TYR A 42 -16.56 -4.30 6.91
C TYR A 42 -15.21 -4.29 7.64
N LEU A 43 -14.29 -5.19 7.28
CA LEU A 43 -12.93 -5.15 7.81
C LEU A 43 -12.25 -3.80 7.47
N LEU A 44 -12.43 -3.31 6.24
CA LEU A 44 -11.94 -1.99 5.83
C LEU A 44 -12.63 -0.86 6.59
N ALA A 45 -13.96 -0.91 6.72
CA ALA A 45 -14.73 0.09 7.45
C ALA A 45 -14.23 0.24 8.89
N LEU A 46 -14.05 -0.87 9.60
CA LEU A 46 -13.58 -0.87 10.98
C LEU A 46 -12.14 -0.34 11.10
N ARG A 47 -11.19 -0.85 10.28
CA ARG A 47 -9.79 -0.43 10.36
C ARG A 47 -9.59 1.05 10.01
N PHE A 48 -10.27 1.56 8.97
CA PHE A 48 -10.18 2.97 8.59
C PHE A 48 -10.87 3.88 9.60
N THR A 49 -11.97 3.43 10.22
CA THR A 49 -12.63 4.18 11.30
C THR A 49 -11.73 4.32 12.52
N ILE A 50 -11.09 3.23 12.96
CA ILE A 50 -10.14 3.27 14.08
C ILE A 50 -9.00 4.25 13.76
N ALA A 51 -8.43 4.17 12.57
CA ALA A 51 -7.35 5.07 12.13
C ALA A 51 -7.82 6.54 12.07
N ALA A 52 -8.99 6.80 11.50
CA ALA A 52 -9.55 8.15 11.38
C ALA A 52 -9.80 8.77 12.75
N ILE A 53 -10.46 8.05 13.65
CA ILE A 53 -10.73 8.53 15.02
C ILE A 53 -9.41 8.83 15.75
N ALA A 54 -8.46 7.89 15.73
CA ALA A 54 -7.17 8.07 16.39
C ALA A 54 -6.39 9.27 15.83
N LEU A 55 -6.35 9.44 14.50
CA LEU A 55 -5.71 10.61 13.87
C LEU A 55 -6.41 11.92 14.21
N ILE A 56 -7.73 11.96 14.20
CA ILE A 56 -8.51 13.16 14.59
C ILE A 56 -8.21 13.55 16.02
N LEU A 57 -8.20 12.59 16.95
CA LEU A 57 -7.92 12.85 18.37
C LEU A 57 -6.49 13.37 18.59
N VAL A 58 -5.49 12.76 17.94
CA VAL A 58 -4.08 13.16 18.07
C VAL A 58 -3.81 14.50 17.39
N PHE A 59 -4.40 14.74 16.22
CA PHE A 59 -4.13 15.92 15.40
C PHE A 59 -5.31 16.90 15.30
N TRP A 60 -6.19 16.94 16.30
CA TRP A 60 -7.42 17.74 16.29
C TRP A 60 -7.17 19.23 15.94
N ARG A 61 -6.03 19.82 16.37
CA ARG A 61 -5.67 21.20 16.05
C ARG A 61 -5.41 21.42 14.54
N LYS A 62 -4.96 20.39 13.82
CA LYS A 62 -4.80 20.46 12.35
C LYS A 62 -6.14 20.27 11.66
N VAL A 63 -6.97 19.38 12.18
CA VAL A 63 -8.33 19.12 11.66
C VAL A 63 -9.17 20.40 11.66
N MET A 64 -9.08 21.22 12.72
CA MET A 64 -9.80 22.50 12.80
C MET A 64 -9.34 23.55 11.77
N LYS A 65 -8.20 23.35 11.10
CA LYS A 65 -7.64 24.28 10.11
C LYS A 65 -7.82 23.80 8.67
N ILE A 66 -8.55 22.70 8.45
CA ILE A 66 -8.80 22.11 7.13
C ILE A 66 -9.56 23.14 6.26
N ASN A 67 -9.07 23.34 5.06
CA ASN A 67 -9.69 24.20 4.06
C ASN A 67 -10.32 23.38 2.92
N LYS A 68 -11.02 24.05 1.99
CA LYS A 68 -11.70 23.36 0.87
C LYS A 68 -10.74 22.65 -0.08
N SER A 69 -9.53 23.18 -0.27
CA SER A 69 -8.50 22.54 -1.10
C SER A 69 -7.98 21.25 -0.45
N ASP A 70 -7.76 21.28 0.87
CA ASP A 70 -7.38 20.10 1.63
C ASP A 70 -8.45 18.99 1.52
N LEU A 71 -9.73 19.38 1.66
CA LEU A 71 -10.86 18.44 1.53
C LEU A 71 -10.89 17.75 0.16
N PHE A 72 -10.68 18.50 -0.92
CA PHE A 72 -10.65 17.95 -2.25
C PHE A 72 -9.46 17.00 -2.46
N CYS A 73 -8.24 17.46 -2.12
CA CYS A 73 -7.01 16.67 -2.33
C CYS A 73 -6.97 15.43 -1.43
N GLY A 74 -7.25 15.60 -0.13
CA GLY A 74 -7.29 14.48 0.82
C GLY A 74 -8.46 13.53 0.55
N GLY A 75 -9.60 14.06 0.10
CA GLY A 75 -10.75 13.27 -0.33
C GLY A 75 -10.42 12.38 -1.53
N LEU A 76 -9.77 12.92 -2.55
CA LEU A 76 -9.36 12.15 -3.73
C LEU A 76 -8.32 11.07 -3.37
N LEU A 77 -7.36 11.39 -2.50
CA LEU A 77 -6.44 10.37 -1.95
C LEU A 77 -7.21 9.27 -1.22
N GLY A 78 -8.25 9.63 -0.46
CA GLY A 78 -9.10 8.65 0.25
C GLY A 78 -9.88 7.74 -0.69
N VAL A 79 -10.35 8.26 -1.83
CA VAL A 79 -11.01 7.44 -2.89
C VAL A 79 -10.01 6.44 -3.47
N PHE A 80 -8.81 6.89 -3.89
CA PHE A 80 -7.80 5.99 -4.44
C PHE A 80 -7.37 4.94 -3.42
N LEU A 81 -7.20 5.34 -2.17
CA LEU A 81 -6.88 4.43 -1.07
C LEU A 81 -7.97 3.38 -0.87
N PHE A 82 -9.24 3.80 -0.78
CA PHE A 82 -10.36 2.88 -0.62
C PHE A 82 -10.41 1.86 -1.76
N VAL A 83 -10.32 2.32 -3.01
CA VAL A 83 -10.37 1.43 -4.19
C VAL A 83 -9.20 0.43 -4.15
N SER A 84 -7.99 0.89 -3.81
CA SER A 84 -6.81 0.02 -3.69
C SER A 84 -7.04 -1.06 -2.64
N TYR A 85 -7.44 -0.67 -1.44
CA TYR A 85 -7.66 -1.62 -0.33
C TYR A 85 -8.86 -2.54 -0.56
N PHE A 86 -9.89 -2.04 -1.22
CA PHE A 86 -11.04 -2.85 -1.60
C PHE A 86 -10.59 -4.05 -2.46
N PHE A 87 -9.89 -3.78 -3.55
CA PHE A 87 -9.38 -4.85 -4.42
C PHE A 87 -8.31 -5.70 -3.76
N GLN A 88 -7.45 -5.13 -2.90
CA GLN A 88 -6.46 -5.88 -2.14
C GLN A 88 -7.10 -6.87 -1.18
N THR A 89 -8.07 -6.42 -0.40
CA THR A 89 -8.69 -7.23 0.65
C THR A 89 -9.58 -8.33 0.05
N TYR A 90 -10.34 -8.01 -1.01
CA TYR A 90 -11.05 -9.04 -1.77
C TYR A 90 -10.08 -10.01 -2.47
N GLY A 91 -8.99 -9.51 -3.05
CA GLY A 91 -7.95 -10.34 -3.64
C GLY A 91 -7.36 -11.30 -2.62
N LEU A 92 -7.05 -10.83 -1.42
CA LEU A 92 -6.49 -11.64 -0.34
C LEU A 92 -7.40 -12.80 0.10
N LYS A 93 -8.71 -12.67 -0.06
CA LYS A 93 -9.66 -13.76 0.20
C LYS A 93 -9.43 -14.96 -0.72
N TYR A 94 -8.99 -14.73 -1.95
CA TYR A 94 -8.87 -15.75 -3.00
C TYR A 94 -7.42 -16.12 -3.35
N THR A 95 -6.43 -15.50 -2.70
CA THR A 95 -5.00 -15.81 -2.90
C THR A 95 -4.26 -15.92 -1.56
N THR A 96 -2.95 -16.24 -1.60
CA THR A 96 -2.12 -16.29 -0.39
C THR A 96 -1.64 -14.88 0.01
N ALA A 97 -1.29 -14.71 1.29
CA ALA A 97 -0.77 -13.44 1.79
C ALA A 97 0.55 -13.06 1.09
N SER A 98 1.42 -14.05 0.83
CA SER A 98 2.67 -13.83 0.09
C SER A 98 2.43 -13.37 -1.35
N LYS A 99 1.55 -14.04 -2.11
CA LYS A 99 1.22 -13.62 -3.48
C LYS A 99 0.59 -12.21 -3.49
N ASN A 100 -0.37 -11.95 -2.59
CA ASN A 100 -1.03 -10.64 -2.50
C ASN A 100 -0.02 -9.54 -2.22
N ALA A 101 0.94 -9.73 -1.29
CA ALA A 101 1.99 -8.76 -1.01
C ALA A 101 2.88 -8.50 -2.23
N PHE A 102 3.34 -9.54 -2.95
CA PHE A 102 4.18 -9.37 -4.13
C PHE A 102 3.45 -8.70 -5.31
N ILE A 103 2.22 -9.12 -5.60
CA ILE A 103 1.45 -8.55 -6.71
C ILE A 103 1.09 -7.09 -6.42
N THR A 104 0.75 -6.75 -5.18
CA THR A 104 0.52 -5.36 -4.78
C THR A 104 1.74 -4.49 -5.11
N THR A 105 2.96 -4.95 -4.82
CA THR A 105 4.19 -4.16 -5.04
C THR A 105 4.53 -3.89 -6.51
N LEU A 106 3.77 -4.44 -7.47
CA LEU A 106 3.87 -4.02 -8.87
C LEU A 106 3.64 -2.52 -9.10
N TYR A 107 3.03 -1.83 -8.11
CA TYR A 107 2.94 -0.38 -8.17
C TYR A 107 4.30 0.29 -8.41
N VAL A 108 5.40 -0.29 -7.93
CA VAL A 108 6.75 0.27 -8.11
C VAL A 108 7.13 0.40 -9.59
N ILE A 109 6.65 -0.51 -10.42
CA ILE A 109 6.89 -0.51 -11.86
C ILE A 109 5.94 0.44 -12.58
N LEU A 110 4.72 0.57 -12.07
CA LEU A 110 3.70 1.45 -12.65
C LEU A 110 3.95 2.92 -12.32
N VAL A 111 4.50 3.24 -11.15
CA VAL A 111 4.76 4.61 -10.69
C VAL A 111 5.55 5.46 -11.70
N PRO A 112 6.68 5.02 -12.30
CA PRO A 112 7.40 5.83 -13.27
C PRO A 112 6.58 6.15 -14.53
N PHE A 113 5.70 5.23 -14.98
CA PHE A 113 4.84 5.44 -16.15
C PHE A 113 3.68 6.39 -15.85
N LEU A 114 3.06 6.24 -14.68
CA LEU A 114 2.02 7.16 -14.22
C LEU A 114 2.59 8.56 -13.96
N HIS A 115 3.78 8.63 -13.36
CA HIS A 115 4.47 9.90 -13.17
C HIS A 115 4.80 10.58 -14.52
N TRP A 116 5.12 9.79 -15.56
CA TRP A 116 5.26 10.32 -16.91
C TRP A 116 3.92 10.84 -17.47
N PHE A 117 2.84 10.08 -17.33
CA PHE A 117 1.53 10.47 -17.83
C PHE A 117 1.07 11.81 -17.23
N PHE A 118 1.25 11.99 -15.91
CA PHE A 118 0.81 13.20 -15.21
C PHE A 118 1.80 14.36 -15.25
N ASN A 119 3.11 14.10 -15.33
CA ASN A 119 4.17 15.11 -15.26
C ASN A 119 5.03 15.21 -16.53
N HIS A 120 4.66 14.50 -17.61
CA HIS A 120 5.30 14.49 -18.93
C HIS A 120 6.82 14.13 -18.91
N LYS A 121 7.33 13.51 -17.86
CA LYS A 121 8.72 13.04 -17.75
C LYS A 121 8.81 11.57 -18.17
N LYS A 122 9.34 11.30 -19.38
CA LYS A 122 9.47 9.95 -19.95
C LYS A 122 10.16 8.97 -19.00
N PRO A 123 9.67 7.72 -18.88
CA PRO A 123 10.35 6.66 -18.12
C PRO A 123 11.70 6.34 -18.76
N LYS A 124 12.66 5.97 -17.93
CA LYS A 124 13.99 5.57 -18.41
C LYS A 124 13.92 4.18 -19.03
N ARG A 125 14.89 3.84 -19.89
CA ARG A 125 15.01 2.50 -20.49
C ARG A 125 15.00 1.39 -19.45
N ASN A 126 15.64 1.61 -18.30
CA ASN A 126 15.66 0.65 -17.20
C ASN A 126 14.25 0.37 -16.64
N ASN A 127 13.36 1.38 -16.59
CA ASN A 127 11.98 1.17 -16.15
C ASN A 127 11.20 0.25 -17.12
N ILE A 128 11.45 0.37 -18.42
CA ILE A 128 10.82 -0.49 -19.43
C ILE A 128 11.31 -1.94 -19.30
N ILE A 129 12.63 -2.13 -19.17
CA ILE A 129 13.22 -3.47 -18.98
C ILE A 129 12.72 -4.08 -17.67
N ALA A 130 12.68 -3.29 -16.60
CA ALA A 130 12.15 -3.73 -15.30
C ALA A 130 10.69 -4.16 -15.40
N ALA A 131 9.85 -3.44 -16.16
CA ALA A 131 8.46 -3.83 -16.39
C ALA A 131 8.35 -5.20 -17.08
N CYS A 132 9.19 -5.47 -18.08
CA CYS A 132 9.22 -6.79 -18.75
C CYS A 132 9.65 -7.90 -17.79
N ILE A 133 10.67 -7.68 -16.96
CA ILE A 133 11.14 -8.66 -15.96
C ILE A 133 10.05 -8.92 -14.91
N ALA A 134 9.34 -7.86 -14.48
CA ALA A 134 8.26 -7.99 -13.52
C ALA A 134 7.06 -8.78 -14.06
N VAL A 135 6.73 -8.63 -15.35
CA VAL A 135 5.67 -9.44 -15.98
C VAL A 135 6.04 -10.94 -15.94
N VAL A 136 7.32 -11.28 -16.15
CA VAL A 136 7.79 -12.67 -16.01
C VAL A 136 7.67 -13.14 -14.56
N GLY A 137 8.10 -12.32 -13.60
CA GLY A 137 7.94 -12.63 -12.17
C GLY A 137 6.48 -12.82 -11.77
N LEU A 138 5.59 -11.93 -12.22
CA LEU A 138 4.15 -12.05 -11.99
C LEU A 138 3.58 -13.35 -12.59
N ALA A 139 3.95 -13.70 -13.81
CA ALA A 139 3.51 -14.94 -14.44
C ALA A 139 3.94 -16.17 -13.64
N LEU A 140 5.17 -16.17 -13.09
CA LEU A 140 5.64 -17.25 -12.21
C LEU A 140 4.85 -17.32 -10.89
N LEU A 141 4.39 -16.20 -10.35
CA LEU A 141 3.61 -16.16 -9.12
C LEU A 141 2.14 -16.54 -9.32
N SER A 142 1.53 -16.05 -10.40
CA SER A 142 0.07 -16.05 -10.57
C SER A 142 -0.45 -17.17 -11.48
N LEU A 143 0.31 -17.60 -12.51
CA LEU A 143 -0.14 -18.66 -13.41
C LEU A 143 -0.12 -20.00 -12.70
N GLU A 144 -1.23 -20.71 -12.70
CA GLU A 144 -1.36 -22.08 -12.22
C GLU A 144 -1.01 -23.09 -13.33
N GLY A 145 -1.07 -24.38 -13.03
CA GLY A 145 -0.63 -25.43 -13.96
C GLY A 145 -1.37 -25.47 -15.31
N ASP A 146 -2.60 -24.97 -15.34
CA ASP A 146 -3.46 -24.82 -16.53
C ASP A 146 -3.34 -23.45 -17.22
N LEU A 147 -2.39 -22.61 -16.79
CA LEU A 147 -2.21 -21.22 -17.23
C LEU A 147 -3.39 -20.29 -16.86
N SER A 148 -4.28 -20.70 -15.99
CA SER A 148 -5.33 -19.82 -15.47
C SER A 148 -4.76 -18.76 -14.52
N ILE A 149 -5.38 -17.60 -14.52
CA ILE A 149 -5.06 -16.53 -13.54
C ILE A 149 -6.09 -16.64 -12.41
N ASN A 150 -5.60 -16.78 -11.19
CA ASN A 150 -6.44 -16.76 -10.01
C ASN A 150 -7.15 -15.41 -9.86
N LEU A 151 -8.46 -15.41 -9.53
CA LEU A 151 -9.24 -14.20 -9.33
C LEU A 151 -8.60 -13.27 -8.27
N GLY A 152 -8.06 -13.84 -7.20
CA GLY A 152 -7.38 -13.06 -6.16
C GLY A 152 -6.16 -12.31 -6.67
N ASP A 153 -5.37 -12.94 -7.54
CA ASP A 153 -4.21 -12.33 -8.16
C ASP A 153 -4.60 -11.20 -9.11
N LEU A 154 -5.69 -11.37 -9.89
CA LEU A 154 -6.23 -10.33 -10.77
C LEU A 154 -6.72 -9.11 -9.97
N LEU A 155 -7.49 -9.34 -8.90
CA LEU A 155 -7.97 -8.26 -8.02
C LEU A 155 -6.79 -7.53 -7.38
N THR A 156 -5.77 -8.27 -6.95
CA THR A 156 -4.56 -7.67 -6.37
C THR A 156 -3.75 -6.85 -7.39
N LEU A 157 -3.76 -7.25 -8.66
CA LEU A 157 -3.13 -6.46 -9.74
C LEU A 157 -3.85 -5.11 -9.94
N ILE A 158 -5.19 -5.11 -9.90
CA ILE A 158 -5.99 -3.87 -9.93
C ILE A 158 -5.65 -2.99 -8.72
N CYS A 159 -5.51 -3.58 -7.53
CA CYS A 159 -5.04 -2.88 -6.34
C CYS A 159 -3.69 -2.20 -6.60
N GLY A 160 -2.70 -2.92 -7.14
CA GLY A 160 -1.38 -2.38 -7.44
C GLY A 160 -1.41 -1.16 -8.38
N PHE A 161 -2.32 -1.15 -9.37
CA PHE A 161 -2.54 0.01 -10.23
C PHE A 161 -3.03 1.22 -9.43
N PHE A 162 -4.08 1.07 -8.63
CA PHE A 162 -4.62 2.19 -7.84
C PHE A 162 -3.66 2.65 -6.73
N TYR A 163 -2.84 1.75 -6.18
CA TYR A 163 -1.75 2.14 -5.27
C TYR A 163 -0.69 2.99 -5.99
N ALA A 164 -0.33 2.65 -7.22
CA ALA A 164 0.58 3.46 -8.02
C ALA A 164 0.02 4.87 -8.26
N VAL A 165 -1.26 4.98 -8.59
CA VAL A 165 -1.98 6.26 -8.70
C VAL A 165 -1.92 7.03 -7.37
N HIS A 166 -2.25 6.37 -6.27
CA HIS A 166 -2.23 6.96 -4.93
C HIS A 166 -0.85 7.52 -4.56
N ILE A 167 0.23 6.75 -4.78
CA ILE A 167 1.61 7.20 -4.53
C ILE A 167 1.97 8.45 -5.33
N VAL A 168 1.60 8.50 -6.61
CA VAL A 168 1.87 9.68 -7.47
C VAL A 168 1.08 10.90 -7.00
N PHE A 169 -0.15 10.74 -6.56
CA PHE A 169 -0.97 11.84 -6.07
C PHE A 169 -0.58 12.30 -4.66
N ILE A 170 -0.08 11.42 -3.78
CA ILE A 170 0.52 11.84 -2.51
C ILE A 170 1.68 12.80 -2.77
N ASP A 171 2.63 12.45 -3.66
CA ASP A 171 3.76 13.32 -4.01
C ASP A 171 3.28 14.68 -4.51
N ARG A 172 2.29 14.68 -5.39
CA ARG A 172 1.72 15.92 -5.96
C ARG A 172 1.09 16.80 -4.90
N TYR A 173 0.27 16.23 -4.01
CA TYR A 173 -0.52 17.02 -3.06
C TYR A 173 0.25 17.39 -1.80
N THR A 174 1.19 16.56 -1.33
CA THR A 174 2.01 16.89 -0.15
C THR A 174 3.07 17.97 -0.42
N THR A 175 3.24 18.39 -1.68
CA THR A 175 4.05 19.56 -2.02
C THR A 175 3.44 20.83 -1.45
N ASP A 176 2.13 21.04 -1.58
CA ASP A 176 1.43 22.26 -1.20
C ASP A 176 0.54 22.09 0.05
N HIS A 177 0.25 20.85 0.45
CA HIS A 177 -0.59 20.52 1.59
C HIS A 177 0.18 19.82 2.71
N ASP A 178 -0.33 19.95 3.94
CA ASP A 178 0.25 19.26 5.10
C ASP A 178 0.00 17.74 5.02
N PRO A 179 1.05 16.89 5.04
CA PRO A 179 0.90 15.45 4.89
C PRO A 179 0.07 14.79 5.99
N VAL A 180 0.07 15.38 7.21
CA VAL A 180 -0.76 14.85 8.31
C VAL A 180 -2.23 15.10 8.02
N THR A 181 -2.57 16.32 7.55
CA THR A 181 -3.93 16.66 7.14
C THR A 181 -4.41 15.76 5.99
N MET A 182 -3.56 15.52 5.01
CA MET A 182 -3.85 14.57 3.91
C MET A 182 -4.10 13.16 4.45
N THR A 183 -3.31 12.70 5.45
CA THR A 183 -3.50 11.39 6.07
C THR A 183 -4.85 11.30 6.80
N VAL A 184 -5.23 12.32 7.57
CA VAL A 184 -6.54 12.34 8.26
C VAL A 184 -7.68 12.22 7.25
N LEU A 185 -7.68 13.09 6.23
CA LEU A 185 -8.78 13.17 5.27
C LEU A 185 -8.94 11.89 4.45
N GLN A 186 -7.85 11.28 4.00
CA GLN A 186 -7.95 10.02 3.26
C GLN A 186 -8.50 8.87 4.13
N MET A 187 -8.18 8.81 5.43
CA MET A 187 -8.75 7.81 6.33
C MET A 187 -10.24 8.02 6.55
N VAL A 188 -10.67 9.27 6.74
CA VAL A 188 -12.10 9.61 6.91
C VAL A 188 -12.90 9.22 5.66
N VAL A 189 -12.40 9.56 4.47
CA VAL A 189 -13.10 9.25 3.21
C VAL A 189 -13.10 7.75 2.94
N ALA A 190 -11.97 7.06 3.16
CA ALA A 190 -11.92 5.61 3.00
C ALA A 190 -12.85 4.88 3.97
N ALA A 191 -12.95 5.34 5.22
CA ALA A 191 -13.91 4.81 6.19
C ALA A 191 -15.36 5.04 5.74
N ALA A 192 -15.70 6.26 5.32
CA ALA A 192 -17.05 6.60 4.86
C ALA A 192 -17.46 5.75 3.66
N LEU A 193 -16.60 5.62 2.64
CA LEU A 193 -16.85 4.79 1.46
C LEU A 193 -17.03 3.31 1.85
N SER A 194 -16.19 2.81 2.78
CA SER A 194 -16.30 1.43 3.26
C SER A 194 -17.66 1.19 3.95
N TRP A 195 -18.10 2.09 4.83
CA TRP A 195 -19.40 1.98 5.50
C TRP A 195 -20.60 2.11 4.57
N ILE A 196 -20.48 2.89 3.47
CA ILE A 196 -21.53 3.03 2.46
C ILE A 196 -21.64 1.76 1.62
N ILE A 197 -20.51 1.19 1.21
CA ILE A 197 -20.45 0.08 0.26
C ILE A 197 -20.66 -1.27 0.94
N ALA A 198 -20.19 -1.45 2.19
CA ALA A 198 -20.28 -2.71 2.91
C ALA A 198 -21.70 -3.28 3.00
N PRO A 199 -22.73 -2.54 3.46
CA PRO A 199 -24.07 -3.09 3.55
C PRO A 199 -24.70 -3.41 2.18
N ILE A 200 -24.26 -2.74 1.11
CA ILE A 200 -24.75 -2.96 -0.25
C ILE A 200 -24.23 -4.30 -0.80
N LEU A 201 -22.94 -4.61 -0.54
CA LEU A 201 -22.30 -5.81 -1.09
C LEU A 201 -22.38 -7.02 -0.18
N GLU A 202 -22.40 -6.81 1.13
CA GLU A 202 -22.16 -7.87 2.13
C GLU A 202 -23.36 -8.02 3.09
N GLY A 203 -24.41 -7.20 2.93
CA GLY A 203 -25.58 -7.20 3.82
C GLY A 203 -25.29 -6.55 5.19
N PRO A 204 -26.17 -6.74 6.19
CA PRO A 204 -26.02 -6.10 7.49
C PRO A 204 -24.82 -6.64 8.26
N PHE A 205 -24.16 -5.76 9.01
CA PHE A 205 -23.03 -6.13 9.85
C PHE A 205 -23.46 -6.92 11.09
N ASP A 206 -22.85 -8.09 11.30
CA ASP A 206 -22.99 -8.86 12.53
C ASP A 206 -21.79 -8.60 13.46
N GLY A 207 -21.96 -7.72 14.43
CA GLY A 207 -20.90 -7.39 15.41
C GLY A 207 -20.53 -8.54 16.37
N ARG A 208 -21.31 -9.62 16.41
CA ARG A 208 -21.05 -10.78 17.30
C ARG A 208 -19.82 -11.59 16.86
N VAL A 209 -19.35 -11.39 15.63
CA VAL A 209 -18.12 -12.04 15.12
C VAL A 209 -16.83 -11.42 15.70
N ILE A 210 -16.93 -10.28 16.40
CA ILE A 210 -15.78 -9.61 16.99
C ILE A 210 -15.56 -10.16 18.41
N ASP A 211 -14.70 -11.14 18.52
CA ASP A 211 -14.15 -11.60 19.79
C ASP A 211 -12.91 -10.79 20.22
N ASN A 212 -12.31 -11.13 21.35
CA ASN A 212 -11.11 -10.43 21.86
C ASN A 212 -9.91 -10.55 20.90
N THR A 213 -9.74 -11.67 20.24
CA THR A 213 -8.63 -11.89 19.28
C THR A 213 -8.81 -11.02 18.05
N MET A 214 -10.03 -10.99 17.52
CA MET A 214 -10.38 -10.15 16.38
C MET A 214 -10.25 -8.66 16.73
N MET A 215 -10.65 -8.25 17.95
CA MET A 215 -10.49 -6.87 18.42
C MET A 215 -9.02 -6.45 18.46
N ILE A 216 -8.12 -7.29 18.95
CA ILE A 216 -6.67 -7.04 18.92
C ILE A 216 -6.17 -6.90 17.48
N GLY A 217 -6.60 -7.79 16.58
CA GLY A 217 -6.27 -7.70 15.16
C GLY A 217 -6.75 -6.40 14.52
N LEU A 218 -7.99 -5.98 14.80
CA LEU A 218 -8.56 -4.73 14.31
C LEU A 218 -7.80 -3.50 14.84
N LEU A 219 -7.44 -3.50 16.12
CA LEU A 219 -6.62 -2.42 16.71
C LEU A 219 -5.22 -2.37 16.09
N TYR A 220 -4.60 -3.53 15.84
CA TYR A 220 -3.33 -3.60 15.14
C TYR A 220 -3.45 -3.04 13.71
N LEU A 221 -4.45 -3.49 12.96
CA LEU A 221 -4.69 -3.02 11.59
C LEU A 221 -5.05 -1.53 11.54
N GLY A 222 -5.87 -1.05 12.46
CA GLY A 222 -6.30 0.35 12.50
C GLY A 222 -5.19 1.30 12.95
N ILE A 223 -4.52 1.01 14.06
CA ILE A 223 -3.54 1.92 14.66
C ILE A 223 -2.17 1.75 14.00
N PHE A 224 -1.60 0.55 14.02
CA PHE A 224 -0.24 0.36 13.51
C PHE A 224 -0.19 0.35 11.99
N SER A 225 -1.00 -0.52 11.34
CA SER A 225 -0.92 -0.68 9.90
C SER A 225 -1.53 0.52 9.15
N THR A 226 -2.66 1.05 9.61
CA THR A 226 -3.36 2.13 8.89
C THR A 226 -2.93 3.50 9.38
N MET A 227 -3.11 3.85 10.65
CA MET A 227 -2.77 5.17 11.16
C MET A 227 -1.27 5.47 11.04
N ILE A 228 -0.42 4.66 11.70
CA ILE A 228 1.04 4.91 11.74
C ILE A 228 1.66 4.66 10.36
N GLY A 229 1.30 3.57 9.68
CA GLY A 229 1.84 3.25 8.36
C GLY A 229 1.61 4.35 7.34
N PHE A 230 0.37 4.83 7.17
CA PHE A 230 0.07 5.91 6.23
C PHE A 230 0.58 7.27 6.66
N LEU A 231 0.67 7.55 7.97
CA LEU A 231 1.29 8.77 8.47
C LEU A 231 2.77 8.81 8.10
N LEU A 232 3.50 7.73 8.34
CA LEU A 232 4.91 7.61 7.97
C LEU A 232 5.08 7.65 6.44
N GLN A 233 4.20 7.02 5.67
CA GLN A 233 4.22 7.08 4.21
C GLN A 233 4.04 8.52 3.70
N ASN A 234 2.97 9.22 4.11
CA ASN A 234 2.69 10.56 3.61
C ASN A 234 3.77 11.57 4.01
N VAL A 235 4.25 11.49 5.27
CA VAL A 235 5.35 12.33 5.74
C VAL A 235 6.65 11.98 5.02
N GLY A 236 6.97 10.70 4.85
CA GLY A 236 8.16 10.24 4.15
C GLY A 236 8.18 10.65 2.68
N GLN A 237 7.06 10.49 1.98
CA GLN A 237 6.93 10.87 0.56
C GLN A 237 7.07 12.36 0.32
N LYS A 238 6.77 13.23 1.29
CA LYS A 238 7.05 14.67 1.18
C LYS A 238 8.53 14.98 0.97
N TYR A 239 9.44 14.14 1.48
CA TYR A 239 10.89 14.39 1.43
C TYR A 239 11.64 13.49 0.44
N LEU A 240 10.96 12.51 -0.14
CA LEU A 240 11.52 11.54 -1.09
C LEU A 240 10.77 11.62 -2.42
N THR A 241 11.42 11.24 -3.51
CA THR A 241 10.74 11.16 -4.81
C THR A 241 9.77 9.98 -4.85
N PRO A 242 8.69 10.02 -5.69
CA PRO A 242 7.76 8.90 -5.83
C PRO A 242 8.45 7.57 -6.13
N ASN A 243 9.45 7.60 -7.01
CA ASN A 243 10.23 6.41 -7.35
C ASN A 243 10.99 5.85 -6.15
N THR A 244 11.72 6.71 -5.40
CA THR A 244 12.46 6.27 -4.22
C THR A 244 11.50 5.71 -3.16
N SER A 245 10.36 6.37 -2.96
CA SER A 245 9.35 5.92 -2.00
C SER A 245 8.75 4.59 -2.40
N SER A 246 8.38 4.41 -3.69
CA SER A 246 7.79 3.16 -4.16
C SER A 246 8.72 1.95 -4.00
N ILE A 247 10.06 2.16 -4.17
CA ILE A 247 11.03 1.08 -3.94
C ILE A 247 11.16 0.75 -2.46
N LEU A 248 11.32 1.77 -1.63
CA LEU A 248 11.39 1.51 -0.20
C LEU A 248 10.13 0.79 0.27
N LEU A 249 8.95 1.22 -0.18
CA LEU A 249 7.68 0.59 0.15
C LEU A 249 7.56 -0.85 -0.40
N SER A 250 8.19 -1.17 -1.55
CA SER A 250 8.12 -2.52 -2.12
C SER A 250 8.76 -3.61 -1.25
N PHE A 251 9.59 -3.23 -0.26
CA PHE A 251 10.07 -4.19 0.75
C PHE A 251 8.94 -4.80 1.58
N GLU A 252 7.71 -4.25 1.51
CA GLU A 252 6.54 -4.89 2.13
C GLU A 252 6.31 -6.31 1.62
N SER A 253 6.64 -6.59 0.35
CA SER A 253 6.52 -7.94 -0.22
C SER A 253 7.52 -8.92 0.39
N VAL A 254 8.73 -8.47 0.68
CA VAL A 254 9.75 -9.30 1.34
C VAL A 254 9.31 -9.64 2.76
N PHE A 255 8.87 -8.63 3.52
CA PHE A 255 8.36 -8.86 4.88
C PHE A 255 7.05 -9.65 4.87
N GLY A 256 6.16 -9.39 3.88
CA GLY A 256 4.93 -10.14 3.69
C GLY A 256 5.20 -11.63 3.47
N LEU A 257 6.15 -11.97 2.61
CA LEU A 257 6.59 -13.36 2.40
C LEU A 257 7.15 -13.97 3.70
N ILE A 258 8.08 -13.28 4.36
CA ILE A 258 8.70 -13.80 5.60
C ILE A 258 7.62 -14.10 6.66
N PHE A 259 6.73 -13.14 6.92
CA PHE A 259 5.68 -13.31 7.91
C PHE A 259 4.63 -14.34 7.49
N SER A 260 4.28 -14.41 6.20
CA SER A 260 3.32 -15.38 5.68
C SER A 260 3.84 -16.82 5.82
N VAL A 261 5.11 -17.06 5.49
CA VAL A 261 5.74 -18.38 5.67
C VAL A 261 5.80 -18.77 7.14
N ILE A 262 6.19 -17.85 8.03
CA ILE A 262 6.36 -18.14 9.47
C ILE A 262 5.02 -18.35 10.17
N PHE A 263 4.01 -17.52 9.89
CA PHE A 263 2.77 -17.48 10.68
C PHE A 263 1.58 -18.16 9.99
N LEU A 264 1.56 -18.25 8.66
CA LEU A 264 0.47 -18.89 7.91
C LEU A 264 0.87 -20.22 7.27
N GLY A 265 2.18 -20.57 7.28
CA GLY A 265 2.69 -21.79 6.66
C GLY A 265 2.61 -21.77 5.13
N ASP A 266 2.63 -20.59 4.50
CA ASP A 266 2.65 -20.47 3.04
C ASP A 266 3.80 -21.30 2.46
N PRO A 267 3.56 -22.16 1.44
CA PRO A 267 4.60 -23.06 0.93
C PRO A 267 5.68 -22.27 0.17
N LEU A 268 6.94 -22.50 0.53
CA LEU A 268 8.09 -22.02 -0.23
C LEU A 268 8.35 -22.92 -1.45
N THR A 269 7.59 -22.69 -2.52
CA THR A 269 7.83 -23.41 -3.77
C THR A 269 8.96 -22.75 -4.57
N VAL A 270 9.70 -23.54 -5.38
CA VAL A 270 10.73 -23.01 -6.29
C VAL A 270 10.16 -21.92 -7.19
N ARG A 271 8.93 -22.09 -7.64
CA ARG A 271 8.21 -21.14 -8.48
C ARG A 271 7.94 -19.82 -7.74
N LEU A 272 7.49 -19.87 -6.48
CA LEU A 272 7.28 -18.70 -5.64
C LEU A 272 8.60 -17.94 -5.44
N VAL A 273 9.67 -18.65 -5.07
CA VAL A 273 10.99 -18.03 -4.85
C VAL A 273 11.54 -17.42 -6.15
N ALA A 274 11.42 -18.12 -7.28
CA ALA A 274 11.85 -17.59 -8.58
C ALA A 274 11.04 -16.35 -8.98
N GLY A 275 9.70 -16.38 -8.85
CA GLY A 275 8.84 -15.23 -9.12
C GLY A 275 9.19 -14.02 -8.27
N CYS A 276 9.40 -14.22 -6.97
CA CYS A 276 9.88 -13.18 -6.04
C CYS A 276 11.24 -12.61 -6.46
N ALA A 277 12.18 -13.47 -6.86
CA ALA A 277 13.51 -13.04 -7.31
C ALA A 277 13.44 -12.17 -8.57
N PHE A 278 12.61 -12.56 -9.57
CA PHE A 278 12.37 -11.74 -10.76
C PHE A 278 11.74 -10.40 -10.42
N MET A 279 10.73 -10.39 -9.55
CA MET A 279 10.07 -9.15 -9.09
C MET A 279 11.08 -8.22 -8.40
N PHE A 280 11.89 -8.78 -7.48
CA PHE A 280 12.90 -8.01 -6.76
C PHE A 280 14.00 -7.47 -7.68
N ALA A 281 14.47 -8.29 -8.66
CA ALA A 281 15.40 -7.85 -9.68
C ALA A 281 14.82 -6.69 -10.53
N ALA A 282 13.54 -6.76 -10.88
CA ALA A 282 12.85 -5.69 -11.59
C ALA A 282 12.83 -4.38 -10.78
N VAL A 283 12.51 -4.46 -9.48
CA VAL A 283 12.53 -3.32 -8.57
C VAL A 283 13.92 -2.66 -8.54
N ILE A 284 14.96 -3.46 -8.30
CA ILE A 284 16.36 -2.95 -8.27
C ILE A 284 16.74 -2.31 -9.60
N LEU A 285 16.41 -2.95 -10.73
CA LEU A 285 16.74 -2.45 -12.06
C LEU A 285 16.02 -1.14 -12.39
N SER A 286 14.76 -0.98 -11.97
CA SER A 286 13.97 0.23 -12.22
C SER A 286 14.64 1.48 -11.66
N GLU A 287 15.41 1.32 -10.59
CA GLU A 287 16.10 2.40 -9.87
C GLU A 287 17.58 2.51 -10.16
N TYR A 288 18.16 1.51 -10.79
CA TYR A 288 19.58 1.55 -11.06
C TYR A 288 19.95 2.80 -11.89
N ARG A 289 20.60 3.76 -11.24
CA ARG A 289 21.17 4.94 -11.89
C ARG A 289 22.58 4.59 -12.33
N LYS A 290 22.80 4.41 -13.63
CA LYS A 290 24.16 4.56 -14.16
C LYS A 290 24.66 5.95 -13.74
N LYS A 291 25.71 6.03 -12.92
CA LYS A 291 26.46 7.27 -12.76
C LYS A 291 26.95 7.62 -14.17
N THR A 292 26.36 8.58 -14.82
CA THR A 292 26.97 9.24 -15.97
C THR A 292 28.23 9.87 -15.41
N ALA A 293 29.40 9.36 -15.81
CA ALA A 293 30.67 10.03 -15.60
C ALA A 293 30.51 11.40 -16.27
N SER A 294 30.55 12.43 -15.44
CA SER A 294 30.73 13.84 -15.85
C SER A 294 32.16 14.08 -16.21
#